data_d5f384e592443d26fcac38c2562da8aa
#
_entry.id   d5f384e592443d26fcac38c2562da8aa
#
_cell.length_a   1.000
_cell.length_b   1.000
_cell.length_c   1.000
_cell.angle_alpha   90.00
_cell.angle_beta   90.00
_cell.angle_gamma   90.00
#
_symmetry.space_group_name_H-M   'P 1'
#
loop_
_entity.id
_entity.type
_entity.pdbx_description
1 polymer ?
#
loop_
_entity_poly.entity_id
_entity_poly.type
_entity_poly.pdbx_seq_one_letter_code
_entity_poly.pdbx_strand_id
1 'polypeptide(L)'
;MTEKISLKELDQRVEPDMCGQGEQNQVKEVDFSHRLAGPNARLIGKPGGLRELTTPAMVLDLEAFERNIRAYQHQINLHGLQARPHAKSHKCAEIARRQIAAGAVGVCAASLHEAETLVRQGINNILITSPVIGAGKLERLMQLLERGAVVAVVVDDQEHAASMAAAAHRCGHVLDVLIDIDLGMGRTGISNIESALQLVDVVCDAEGISYRGIQAYSGRVQHIKEFAERDHVYTGQLRFLSELIAALDKRGLKPATVSGGGTGTLALDCREGILTEHQGGSYIFMDVEYGAVTLRANDADAAFATSLFLHSTVISKNVPGRVTIDAGLKSFATDGPLPRVSAGAPVGTTYSFFGDEHGCLTFPTPTHCLPLGGIVALVTPHCDPTVNLHDYLHVVRNDTIVDIWQIDGRGVL
;
A
#
# COMPACT_ATOMS: atom_id res chain seq x y z
N MET A 1 5.86 52.48 11.93
CA MET A 1 4.84 52.64 13.02
C MET A 1 3.71 51.72 12.63
N THR A 2 3.66 50.55 13.25
CA THR A 2 2.64 49.52 13.05
C THR A 2 1.91 49.35 14.34
N GLU A 3 0.70 49.87 14.39
CA GLU A 3 -0.17 49.75 15.56
C GLU A 3 -0.68 48.31 15.71
N LYS A 4 -0.43 47.74 16.86
CA LYS A 4 -0.99 46.45 17.31
C LYS A 4 -2.41 46.72 17.82
N ILE A 5 -3.42 46.22 17.12
CA ILE A 5 -4.81 46.16 17.61
C ILE A 5 -4.91 45.01 18.60
N SER A 6 -5.30 45.35 19.83
CA SER A 6 -5.49 44.45 20.96
C SER A 6 -6.85 43.74 20.87
N LEU A 7 -6.85 42.44 21.11
CA LEU A 7 -8.04 41.53 21.14
C LEU A 7 -9.03 41.79 22.32
N LYS A 8 -8.95 42.93 22.99
CA LYS A 8 -9.80 43.26 24.15
C LYS A 8 -10.95 44.25 23.89
N GLU A 9 -11.12 44.73 22.65
CA GLU A 9 -12.14 45.77 22.34
C GLU A 9 -13.36 45.30 21.53
N LEU A 10 -13.61 43.99 21.49
CA LEU A 10 -14.76 43.42 20.74
C LEU A 10 -15.88 42.86 21.63
N ASP A 11 -15.87 43.18 22.95
CA ASP A 11 -16.83 42.62 23.93
C ASP A 11 -17.73 43.66 24.55
N GLN A 12 -18.22 44.63 23.81
CA GLN A 12 -19.30 45.51 24.28
C GLN A 12 -20.13 46.01 23.10
N ARG A 13 -21.31 45.41 22.91
CA ARG A 13 -22.58 45.94 22.45
C ARG A 13 -23.47 44.88 21.82
N VAL A 14 -24.20 44.14 22.63
CA VAL A 14 -25.56 43.69 22.29
C VAL A 14 -26.35 43.63 23.58
N GLU A 15 -27.25 44.57 23.80
CA GLU A 15 -28.25 44.51 24.86
C GLU A 15 -29.31 43.42 24.54
N PRO A 16 -29.91 42.79 25.59
CA PRO A 16 -30.89 41.74 25.41
C PRO A 16 -32.30 42.34 25.26
N ASP A 17 -32.99 41.99 24.19
CA ASP A 17 -34.44 42.27 24.13
C ASP A 17 -35.21 40.94 24.04
N MET A 18 -35.99 40.77 25.12
CA MET A 18 -37.33 40.20 25.27
C MET A 18 -37.71 38.81 24.68
N CYS A 19 -37.77 37.87 25.64
CA CYS A 19 -38.88 36.93 25.87
C CYS A 19 -39.59 36.31 24.71
N GLY A 20 -39.14 35.11 24.30
CA GLY A 20 -39.94 34.12 23.60
C GLY A 20 -39.65 32.77 24.24
N GLN A 21 -40.67 32.10 24.76
CA GLN A 21 -40.60 30.72 25.26
C GLN A 21 -40.19 29.82 24.07
N GLY A 22 -38.91 29.57 23.93
CA GLY A 22 -38.34 28.64 22.95
C GLY A 22 -38.17 27.29 23.62
N GLU A 23 -38.79 26.27 23.10
CA GLU A 23 -38.49 24.88 23.37
C GLU A 23 -36.99 24.69 23.39
N GLN A 24 -36.48 24.15 24.49
CA GLN A 24 -35.12 23.69 24.56
C GLN A 24 -34.97 22.55 23.55
N ASN A 25 -34.54 22.90 22.33
CA ASN A 25 -34.00 21.94 21.38
C ASN A 25 -32.74 21.34 22.06
N GLN A 26 -32.95 20.26 22.81
CA GLN A 26 -31.88 19.39 23.23
C GLN A 26 -31.26 18.91 21.89
N VAL A 27 -30.08 19.47 21.56
CA VAL A 27 -29.20 18.91 20.57
C VAL A 27 -28.96 17.48 21.06
N LYS A 28 -29.64 16.51 20.43
CA LYS A 28 -29.40 15.09 20.71
C LYS A 28 -27.91 14.87 20.58
N GLU A 29 -27.29 14.43 21.66
CA GLU A 29 -25.89 14.02 21.63
C GLU A 29 -25.71 13.08 20.45
N VAL A 30 -24.94 13.53 19.46
CA VAL A 30 -24.58 12.68 18.31
C VAL A 30 -23.66 11.63 18.87
N ASP A 31 -24.12 10.39 18.87
CA ASP A 31 -23.30 9.25 19.29
C ASP A 31 -22.11 9.10 18.34
N PHE A 32 -20.94 9.48 18.80
CA PHE A 32 -19.67 9.35 18.10
C PHE A 32 -18.97 8.01 18.38
N SER A 33 -19.63 7.03 18.99
CA SER A 33 -19.07 5.67 19.20
C SER A 33 -18.69 4.97 17.89
N HIS A 34 -19.25 5.42 16.76
CA HIS A 34 -18.88 4.96 15.41
C HIS A 34 -17.55 5.47 14.87
N ARG A 35 -16.82 6.31 15.61
CA ARG A 35 -15.54 6.89 15.14
C ARG A 35 -14.45 5.85 14.85
N LEU A 36 -14.51 4.65 15.42
CA LEU A 36 -13.50 3.60 15.24
C LEU A 36 -13.73 2.71 14.03
N ALA A 37 -14.94 2.69 13.44
CA ALA A 37 -15.26 1.84 12.29
C ALA A 37 -15.99 2.59 11.16
N GLY A 38 -16.07 3.93 11.24
CA GLY A 38 -16.69 4.79 10.24
C GLY A 38 -18.22 4.69 10.15
N PRO A 39 -18.86 5.44 9.23
CA PRO A 39 -20.31 5.58 9.15
C PRO A 39 -21.05 4.29 8.78
N ASN A 40 -20.33 3.30 8.25
CA ASN A 40 -20.88 2.01 7.81
C ASN A 40 -20.84 0.92 8.87
N ALA A 41 -20.33 1.18 10.08
CA ALA A 41 -20.22 0.22 11.18
C ALA A 41 -21.56 -0.49 11.50
N ARG A 42 -22.68 0.23 11.43
CA ARG A 42 -24.03 -0.27 11.63
C ARG A 42 -24.45 -1.37 10.63
N LEU A 43 -23.71 -1.53 9.54
CA LEU A 43 -24.03 -2.50 8.47
C LEU A 43 -23.31 -3.83 8.66
N ILE A 44 -22.41 -3.96 9.62
CA ILE A 44 -21.70 -5.22 9.91
C ILE A 44 -22.72 -6.30 10.30
N GLY A 45 -22.65 -7.44 9.62
CA GLY A 45 -23.55 -8.58 9.81
C GLY A 45 -24.96 -8.42 9.24
N LYS A 46 -25.27 -7.27 8.61
CA LYS A 46 -26.58 -7.03 8.01
C LYS A 46 -26.65 -7.67 6.61
N PRO A 47 -27.54 -8.66 6.37
CA PRO A 47 -27.75 -9.18 5.02
C PRO A 47 -28.18 -8.06 4.06
N GLY A 48 -27.54 -8.00 2.88
CA GLY A 48 -27.79 -6.94 1.90
C GLY A 48 -27.23 -5.57 2.28
N GLY A 49 -26.47 -5.48 3.39
CA GLY A 49 -25.90 -4.21 3.87
C GLY A 49 -24.98 -3.51 2.87
N LEU A 50 -24.39 -4.28 1.95
CA LEU A 50 -23.59 -3.72 0.86
C LEU A 50 -24.33 -2.69 0.00
N ARG A 51 -25.67 -2.81 -0.10
CA ARG A 51 -26.51 -1.88 -0.86
C ARG A 51 -26.85 -0.59 -0.11
N GLU A 52 -26.53 -0.52 1.18
CA GLU A 52 -26.80 0.61 2.06
C GLU A 52 -25.52 1.36 2.46
N LEU A 53 -24.38 1.03 1.82
CA LEU A 53 -23.12 1.71 2.06
C LEU A 53 -23.25 3.22 1.87
N THR A 54 -22.75 3.96 2.84
CA THR A 54 -22.41 5.37 2.63
C THR A 54 -21.15 5.41 1.78
N THR A 55 -21.27 5.93 0.58
CA THR A 55 -20.21 6.00 -0.43
C THR A 55 -19.59 7.40 -0.51
N PRO A 56 -18.41 7.57 -1.15
CA PRO A 56 -17.57 6.52 -1.73
C PRO A 56 -16.96 5.62 -0.65
N ALA A 57 -16.87 4.32 -0.91
CA ALA A 57 -16.40 3.34 0.07
C ALA A 57 -15.49 2.27 -0.56
N MET A 58 -14.31 2.04 0.04
CA MET A 58 -13.45 0.93 -0.35
C MET A 58 -14.04 -0.38 0.14
N VAL A 59 -14.22 -1.34 -0.76
CA VAL A 59 -14.79 -2.66 -0.52
C VAL A 59 -13.78 -3.74 -0.86
N LEU A 60 -13.58 -4.68 0.07
CA LEU A 60 -12.69 -5.82 -0.07
C LEU A 60 -13.53 -7.10 -0.17
N ASP A 61 -13.47 -7.78 -1.31
CA ASP A 61 -13.99 -9.15 -1.46
C ASP A 61 -13.10 -10.11 -0.68
N LEU A 62 -13.61 -10.61 0.45
CA LEU A 62 -12.87 -11.46 1.37
C LEU A 62 -12.45 -12.78 0.72
N GLU A 63 -13.30 -13.39 -0.10
CA GLU A 63 -12.99 -14.68 -0.70
C GLU A 63 -11.91 -14.57 -1.78
N ALA A 64 -11.97 -13.53 -2.62
CA ALA A 64 -10.93 -13.23 -3.61
C ALA A 64 -9.60 -12.89 -2.92
N PHE A 65 -9.63 -12.05 -1.89
CA PHE A 65 -8.47 -11.68 -1.09
C PHE A 65 -7.79 -12.90 -0.44
N GLU A 66 -8.56 -13.77 0.22
CA GLU A 66 -8.02 -14.99 0.86
C GLU A 66 -7.46 -15.98 -0.18
N ARG A 67 -8.11 -16.11 -1.35
CA ARG A 67 -7.55 -16.91 -2.46
C ARG A 67 -6.21 -16.36 -2.92
N ASN A 68 -6.10 -15.05 -3.07
CA ASN A 68 -4.85 -14.40 -3.51
C ASN A 68 -3.71 -14.67 -2.52
N ILE A 69 -3.95 -14.52 -1.21
CA ILE A 69 -2.94 -14.85 -0.18
C ILE A 69 -2.50 -16.30 -0.30
N ARG A 70 -3.45 -17.24 -0.37
CA ARG A 70 -3.13 -18.68 -0.47
C ARG A 70 -2.36 -19.00 -1.75
N ALA A 71 -2.76 -18.44 -2.89
CA ALA A 71 -2.10 -18.67 -4.17
C ALA A 71 -0.67 -18.12 -4.17
N TYR A 72 -0.46 -16.93 -3.64
CA TYR A 72 0.87 -16.34 -3.50
C TYR A 72 1.76 -17.18 -2.57
N GLN A 73 1.31 -17.49 -1.37
CA GLN A 73 2.10 -18.25 -0.40
C GLN A 73 2.42 -19.66 -0.91
N HIS A 74 1.49 -20.28 -1.65
CA HIS A 74 1.73 -21.58 -2.27
C HIS A 74 2.89 -21.52 -3.28
N GLN A 75 2.91 -20.50 -4.15
CA GLN A 75 4.01 -20.33 -5.11
C GLN A 75 5.35 -20.09 -4.42
N ILE A 76 5.37 -19.24 -3.40
CA ILE A 76 6.55 -18.97 -2.57
C ILE A 76 7.10 -20.26 -1.96
N ASN A 77 6.26 -21.04 -1.31
CA ASN A 77 6.66 -22.30 -0.65
C ASN A 77 7.15 -23.35 -1.65
N LEU A 78 6.48 -23.47 -2.80
CA LEU A 78 6.83 -24.43 -3.85
C LEU A 78 8.25 -24.23 -4.39
N HIS A 79 8.73 -22.98 -4.41
CA HIS A 79 10.05 -22.62 -4.92
C HIS A 79 11.09 -22.34 -3.82
N GLY A 80 10.77 -22.64 -2.56
CA GLY A 80 11.69 -22.49 -1.43
C GLY A 80 12.04 -21.04 -1.08
N LEU A 81 11.21 -20.08 -1.52
CA LEU A 81 11.34 -18.67 -1.17
C LEU A 81 10.67 -18.39 0.19
N GLN A 82 11.01 -17.24 0.78
CA GLN A 82 10.30 -16.67 1.91
C GLN A 82 9.41 -15.51 1.42
N ALA A 83 8.21 -15.40 1.95
CA ALA A 83 7.34 -14.25 1.70
C ALA A 83 7.64 -13.14 2.71
N ARG A 84 7.91 -11.93 2.22
CA ARG A 84 7.89 -10.70 3.00
C ARG A 84 7.05 -9.64 2.25
N PRO A 85 5.73 -9.78 2.26
CA PRO A 85 4.85 -8.94 1.45
C PRO A 85 5.02 -7.46 1.77
N HIS A 86 4.85 -6.60 0.75
CA HIS A 86 5.00 -5.16 0.91
C HIS A 86 3.71 -4.52 1.43
N ALA A 87 3.71 -4.05 2.68
CA ALA A 87 2.56 -3.47 3.34
C ALA A 87 2.12 -2.10 2.76
N LYS A 88 2.96 -1.44 1.95
CA LYS A 88 2.62 -0.15 1.32
C LYS A 88 1.35 -0.21 0.45
N SER A 89 1.04 -1.40 -0.12
CA SER A 89 -0.13 -1.59 -0.95
C SER A 89 -1.45 -1.51 -0.17
N HIS A 90 -1.42 -1.85 1.12
CA HIS A 90 -2.63 -1.92 1.93
C HIS A 90 -2.59 -1.04 3.20
N LYS A 91 -1.42 -0.77 3.78
CA LYS A 91 -1.23 0.04 4.99
C LYS A 91 -2.12 -0.38 6.17
N CYS A 92 -2.54 -1.64 6.22
CA CYS A 92 -3.51 -2.20 7.16
C CYS A 92 -2.87 -3.34 7.95
N ALA A 93 -2.85 -3.22 9.27
CA ALA A 93 -2.24 -4.22 10.15
C ALA A 93 -2.98 -5.56 10.15
N GLU A 94 -4.31 -5.56 9.97
CA GLU A 94 -5.09 -6.80 9.88
C GLU A 94 -4.69 -7.61 8.64
N ILE A 95 -4.45 -6.96 7.50
CA ILE A 95 -3.95 -7.62 6.30
C ILE A 95 -2.55 -8.20 6.56
N ALA A 96 -1.66 -7.43 7.18
CA ALA A 96 -0.31 -7.91 7.54
C ALA A 96 -0.37 -9.15 8.44
N ARG A 97 -1.25 -9.17 9.47
CA ARG A 97 -1.47 -10.36 10.33
C ARG A 97 -1.89 -11.57 9.53
N ARG A 98 -2.80 -11.42 8.57
CA ARG A 98 -3.28 -12.52 7.72
C ARG A 98 -2.18 -13.04 6.80
N GLN A 99 -1.34 -12.18 6.25
CA GLN A 99 -0.18 -12.58 5.45
C GLN A 99 0.85 -13.35 6.29
N ILE A 100 1.14 -12.89 7.52
CA ILE A 100 2.03 -13.60 8.48
C ILE A 100 1.41 -14.94 8.89
N ALA A 101 0.13 -14.98 9.20
CA ALA A 101 -0.58 -16.23 9.52
C ALA A 101 -0.58 -17.24 8.37
N ALA A 102 -0.51 -16.77 7.11
CA ALA A 102 -0.38 -17.62 5.93
C ALA A 102 1.05 -18.13 5.69
N GLY A 103 2.07 -17.63 6.42
CA GLY A 103 3.45 -18.09 6.35
C GLY A 103 4.48 -17.04 5.94
N ALA A 104 4.10 -15.77 5.83
CA ALA A 104 5.08 -14.70 5.61
C ALA A 104 5.98 -14.54 6.84
N VAL A 105 7.29 -14.34 6.62
CA VAL A 105 8.29 -14.17 7.69
C VAL A 105 8.22 -12.81 8.39
N GLY A 106 7.50 -11.88 7.81
CA GLY A 106 7.30 -10.49 8.23
C GLY A 106 6.73 -9.70 7.07
N VAL A 107 6.86 -8.38 7.10
CA VAL A 107 6.39 -7.49 6.03
C VAL A 107 7.45 -6.45 5.65
N CYS A 108 7.36 -5.91 4.44
CA CYS A 108 8.08 -4.71 4.04
C CYS A 108 7.26 -3.46 4.33
N ALA A 109 7.92 -2.39 4.75
CA ALA A 109 7.38 -1.04 4.85
C ALA A 109 8.14 -0.09 3.92
N ALA A 110 7.46 0.81 3.23
CA ALA A 110 8.12 1.76 2.33
C ALA A 110 8.76 2.93 3.08
N SER A 111 8.37 3.18 4.32
CA SER A 111 8.87 4.29 5.13
C SER A 111 8.94 3.93 6.60
N LEU A 112 9.72 4.73 7.35
CA LEU A 112 9.78 4.61 8.80
C LEU A 112 8.40 4.79 9.45
N HIS A 113 7.58 5.73 8.95
CA HIS A 113 6.24 5.96 9.48
C HIS A 113 5.32 4.73 9.34
N GLU A 114 5.37 4.06 8.18
CA GLU A 114 4.64 2.79 8.00
C GLU A 114 5.12 1.72 8.99
N ALA A 115 6.45 1.59 9.17
CA ALA A 115 7.03 0.65 10.13
C ALA A 115 6.58 0.95 11.56
N GLU A 116 6.63 2.21 12.00
CA GLU A 116 6.15 2.63 13.32
C GLU A 116 4.67 2.31 13.54
N THR A 117 3.85 2.51 12.50
CA THR A 117 2.43 2.22 12.56
C THR A 117 2.19 0.72 12.70
N LEU A 118 2.88 -0.10 11.92
CA LEU A 118 2.79 -1.55 11.99
C LEU A 118 3.27 -2.09 13.34
N VAL A 119 4.39 -1.57 13.88
CA VAL A 119 4.90 -1.96 15.21
C VAL A 119 3.90 -1.59 16.30
N ARG A 120 3.28 -0.39 16.26
CA ARG A 120 2.22 -0.02 17.22
C ARG A 120 1.04 -1.00 17.19
N GLN A 121 0.77 -1.60 16.05
CA GLN A 121 -0.28 -2.61 15.84
C GLN A 121 0.19 -4.06 16.09
N GLY A 122 1.41 -4.25 16.63
CA GLY A 122 1.94 -5.56 17.01
C GLY A 122 2.61 -6.36 15.88
N ILE A 123 2.90 -5.74 14.75
CA ILE A 123 3.68 -6.35 13.66
C ILE A 123 5.17 -6.05 13.90
N ASN A 124 5.96 -7.05 14.27
CA ASN A 124 7.31 -6.83 14.83
C ASN A 124 8.47 -7.19 13.91
N ASN A 125 8.27 -7.86 12.77
CA ASN A 125 9.34 -8.23 11.84
C ASN A 125 9.18 -7.44 10.53
N ILE A 126 9.94 -6.35 10.39
CA ILE A 126 9.76 -5.36 9.32
C ILE A 126 11.08 -5.09 8.60
N LEU A 127 11.05 -5.11 7.27
CA LEU A 127 12.10 -4.56 6.42
C LEU A 127 11.64 -3.18 5.89
N ILE A 128 12.37 -2.12 6.25
CA ILE A 128 12.14 -0.78 5.67
C ILE A 128 12.92 -0.71 4.37
N THR A 129 12.20 -0.59 3.25
CA THR A 129 12.74 -0.75 1.89
C THR A 129 13.21 0.55 1.24
N SER A 130 13.23 1.65 1.99
CA SER A 130 13.78 2.94 1.55
C SER A 130 14.79 3.46 2.56
N PRO A 131 15.84 4.18 2.14
CA PRO A 131 16.83 4.75 3.04
C PRO A 131 16.23 5.66 4.11
N VAL A 132 16.64 5.49 5.37
CA VAL A 132 16.18 6.28 6.52
C VAL A 132 17.22 7.33 6.85
N ILE A 133 17.06 8.54 6.35
CA ILE A 133 18.05 9.64 6.45
C ILE A 133 17.59 10.72 7.43
N GLY A 134 18.54 11.23 8.19
CA GLY A 134 18.36 12.38 9.10
C GLY A 134 18.22 11.97 10.56
N ALA A 135 18.82 12.78 11.45
CA ALA A 135 18.97 12.48 12.88
C ALA A 135 17.64 12.14 13.56
N GLY A 136 16.57 12.91 13.31
CA GLY A 136 15.27 12.66 13.93
C GLY A 136 14.61 11.36 13.47
N LYS A 137 14.86 10.92 12.22
CA LYS A 137 14.37 9.60 11.75
C LYS A 137 15.19 8.47 12.34
N LEU A 138 16.51 8.64 12.45
CA LEU A 138 17.38 7.65 13.09
C LEU A 138 17.03 7.47 14.57
N GLU A 139 16.74 8.56 15.30
CA GLU A 139 16.26 8.48 16.68
C GLU A 139 14.95 7.68 16.80
N ARG A 140 13.98 7.97 15.95
CA ARG A 140 12.70 7.21 15.91
C ARG A 140 12.91 5.74 15.52
N LEU A 141 13.85 5.44 14.61
CA LEU A 141 14.21 4.07 14.27
C LEU A 141 14.80 3.33 15.48
N MET A 142 15.68 3.98 16.25
CA MET A 142 16.22 3.38 17.49
C MET A 142 15.13 3.08 18.50
N GLN A 143 14.14 3.98 18.65
CA GLN A 143 12.99 3.75 19.53
C GLN A 143 12.17 2.51 19.14
N LEU A 144 12.14 2.10 17.87
CA LEU A 144 11.52 0.84 17.47
C LEU A 144 12.30 -0.37 18.00
N LEU A 145 13.63 -0.33 17.94
CA LEU A 145 14.49 -1.38 18.48
C LEU A 145 14.37 -1.47 20.00
N GLU A 146 14.33 -0.35 20.70
CA GLU A 146 14.12 -0.26 22.17
C GLU A 146 12.79 -0.91 22.59
N ARG A 147 11.77 -0.87 21.73
CA ARG A 147 10.48 -1.52 21.97
C ARG A 147 10.48 -3.02 21.63
N GLY A 148 11.61 -3.57 21.23
CA GLY A 148 11.77 -4.98 20.89
C GLY A 148 11.29 -5.35 19.50
N ALA A 149 11.10 -4.38 18.59
CA ALA A 149 10.79 -4.68 17.21
C ALA A 149 12.04 -5.22 16.48
N VAL A 150 11.86 -6.25 15.66
CA VAL A 150 12.87 -6.76 14.73
C VAL A 150 12.76 -5.96 13.45
N VAL A 151 13.69 -5.04 13.23
CA VAL A 151 13.69 -4.15 12.07
C VAL A 151 14.99 -4.31 11.31
N ALA A 152 14.89 -4.50 9.99
CA ALA A 152 15.99 -4.35 9.06
C ALA A 152 15.77 -3.12 8.18
N VAL A 153 16.85 -2.51 7.72
CA VAL A 153 16.81 -1.31 6.86
C VAL A 153 17.72 -1.47 5.67
N VAL A 154 17.57 -0.60 4.66
CA VAL A 154 18.45 -0.57 3.49
C VAL A 154 19.41 0.60 3.55
N VAL A 155 20.62 0.40 3.01
CA VAL A 155 21.62 1.44 2.79
C VAL A 155 22.19 1.34 1.38
N ASP A 156 22.55 2.49 0.80
CA ASP A 156 23.16 2.62 -0.53
C ASP A 156 24.31 3.64 -0.56
N ASP A 157 24.68 4.16 0.61
CA ASP A 157 25.73 5.16 0.77
C ASP A 157 26.55 4.93 2.06
N GLN A 158 27.87 5.21 2.00
CA GLN A 158 28.78 4.99 3.12
C GLN A 158 28.55 5.94 4.29
N GLU A 159 28.25 7.22 4.03
CA GLU A 159 27.98 8.21 5.08
C GLU A 159 26.66 7.88 5.80
N HIS A 160 25.68 7.40 5.02
CA HIS A 160 24.43 6.90 5.58
C HIS A 160 24.66 5.69 6.47
N ALA A 161 25.42 4.69 6.02
CA ALA A 161 25.77 3.51 6.83
C ALA A 161 26.49 3.89 8.11
N ALA A 162 27.47 4.81 8.04
CA ALA A 162 28.21 5.30 9.20
C ALA A 162 27.31 6.05 10.20
N SER A 163 26.39 6.90 9.70
CA SER A 163 25.44 7.63 10.55
C SER A 163 24.49 6.68 11.29
N MET A 164 24.04 5.64 10.60
CA MET A 164 23.16 4.60 11.15
C MET A 164 23.89 3.75 12.19
N ALA A 165 25.12 3.31 11.89
CA ALA A 165 26.00 2.59 12.81
C ALA A 165 26.23 3.37 14.10
N ALA A 166 26.60 4.66 13.98
CA ALA A 166 26.81 5.53 15.13
C ALA A 166 25.53 5.72 15.97
N ALA A 167 24.35 5.80 15.34
CA ALA A 167 23.09 5.90 16.06
C ALA A 167 22.78 4.61 16.84
N ALA A 168 22.88 3.46 16.20
CA ALA A 168 22.60 2.15 16.81
C ALA A 168 23.61 1.83 17.94
N HIS A 169 24.89 2.07 17.72
CA HIS A 169 25.94 1.86 18.72
C HIS A 169 25.70 2.72 19.99
N ARG A 170 25.35 4.00 19.84
CA ARG A 170 25.06 4.88 20.99
C ARG A 170 23.87 4.40 21.83
N CYS A 171 22.91 3.72 21.21
CA CYS A 171 21.73 3.17 21.88
C CYS A 171 21.96 1.72 22.38
N GLY A 172 23.14 1.14 22.16
CA GLY A 172 23.46 -0.22 22.57
C GLY A 172 22.73 -1.30 21.74
N HIS A 173 22.32 -0.97 20.52
CA HIS A 173 21.66 -1.89 19.60
C HIS A 173 22.55 -2.30 18.44
N VAL A 174 22.22 -3.43 17.83
CA VAL A 174 22.75 -3.85 16.52
C VAL A 174 21.59 -3.90 15.55
N LEU A 175 21.66 -3.07 14.50
CA LEU A 175 20.61 -2.97 13.49
C LEU A 175 21.00 -3.80 12.25
N ASP A 176 20.08 -4.66 11.81
CA ASP A 176 20.24 -5.44 10.58
C ASP A 176 20.13 -4.52 9.34
N VAL A 177 21.11 -4.65 8.43
CA VAL A 177 21.23 -3.81 7.24
C VAL A 177 21.35 -4.66 5.98
N LEU A 178 20.58 -4.28 4.94
CA LEU A 178 20.72 -4.80 3.58
C LEU A 178 21.29 -3.69 2.68
N ILE A 179 22.20 -4.05 1.77
CA ILE A 179 22.68 -3.13 0.74
C ILE A 179 21.59 -3.00 -0.33
N ASP A 180 21.17 -1.78 -0.63
CA ASP A 180 20.20 -1.53 -1.70
C ASP A 180 20.90 -1.54 -3.07
N ILE A 181 20.37 -2.31 -4.00
CA ILE A 181 20.94 -2.50 -5.35
C ILE A 181 19.98 -1.95 -6.39
N ASP A 182 20.44 -1.02 -7.19
CA ASP A 182 19.67 -0.49 -8.31
C ASP A 182 19.70 -1.46 -9.50
N LEU A 183 18.55 -2.01 -9.81
CA LEU A 183 18.32 -2.84 -11.00
C LEU A 183 17.87 -2.02 -12.23
N GLY A 184 18.31 -0.76 -12.34
CA GLY A 184 18.05 0.10 -13.48
C GLY A 184 16.87 1.05 -13.31
N MET A 185 16.46 1.34 -12.08
CA MET A 185 15.47 2.38 -11.79
C MET A 185 16.07 3.79 -11.72
N GLY A 186 17.30 3.92 -11.24
CA GLY A 186 17.94 5.19 -10.96
C GLY A 186 17.25 5.98 -9.84
N ARG A 187 16.63 5.27 -8.87
CA ARG A 187 15.91 5.88 -7.74
C ARG A 187 16.74 5.88 -6.46
N THR A 188 17.08 4.73 -5.96
CA THR A 188 17.98 4.44 -4.85
C THR A 188 18.76 3.19 -5.20
N GLY A 189 19.82 2.92 -4.44
CA GLY A 189 20.62 1.71 -4.61
C GLY A 189 21.88 1.91 -5.44
N ILE A 190 22.80 0.97 -5.29
CA ILE A 190 24.09 0.96 -5.98
C ILE A 190 23.97 0.19 -7.30
N SER A 191 24.46 0.78 -8.38
CA SER A 191 24.33 0.27 -9.75
C SER A 191 25.58 -0.45 -10.29
N ASN A 192 26.64 -0.60 -9.48
CA ASN A 192 27.88 -1.28 -9.90
C ASN A 192 28.45 -2.17 -8.78
N ILE A 193 29.10 -3.24 -9.19
CA ILE A 193 29.62 -4.28 -8.27
C ILE A 193 30.71 -3.72 -7.34
N GLU A 194 31.61 -2.91 -7.85
CA GLU A 194 32.76 -2.40 -7.07
C GLU A 194 32.28 -1.56 -5.88
N SER A 195 31.40 -0.59 -6.11
CA SER A 195 30.80 0.25 -5.05
C SER A 195 29.96 -0.57 -4.07
N ALA A 196 29.25 -1.60 -4.55
CA ALA A 196 28.49 -2.49 -3.67
C ALA A 196 29.43 -3.29 -2.73
N LEU A 197 30.54 -3.81 -3.25
CA LEU A 197 31.54 -4.51 -2.44
C LEU A 197 32.19 -3.57 -1.41
N GLN A 198 32.53 -2.34 -1.80
CA GLN A 198 33.08 -1.32 -0.88
C GLN A 198 32.10 -0.99 0.24
N LEU A 199 30.80 -0.82 -0.07
CA LEU A 199 29.79 -0.54 0.96
C LEU A 199 29.59 -1.73 1.90
N VAL A 200 29.65 -2.98 1.39
CA VAL A 200 29.58 -4.19 2.23
C VAL A 200 30.77 -4.21 3.21
N ASP A 201 32.00 -3.86 2.77
CA ASP A 201 33.16 -3.78 3.66
C ASP A 201 32.92 -2.75 4.78
N VAL A 202 32.45 -1.54 4.44
CA VAL A 202 32.12 -0.49 5.41
C VAL A 202 31.07 -0.96 6.42
N VAL A 203 30.03 -1.66 5.97
CA VAL A 203 28.98 -2.18 6.87
C VAL A 203 29.50 -3.30 7.77
N CYS A 204 30.37 -4.19 7.24
CA CYS A 204 30.95 -5.27 8.03
C CYS A 204 31.94 -4.77 9.12
N ASP A 205 32.65 -3.68 8.85
CA ASP A 205 33.63 -3.08 9.77
C ASP A 205 32.98 -2.16 10.81
N ALA A 206 31.72 -1.74 10.62
CA ALA A 206 31.05 -0.78 11.47
C ALA A 206 30.38 -1.43 12.69
N GLU A 207 30.65 -0.90 13.90
CA GLU A 207 29.94 -1.29 15.11
C GLU A 207 28.51 -0.71 15.14
N GLY A 208 27.54 -1.48 15.62
CA GLY A 208 26.14 -1.07 15.75
C GLY A 208 25.25 -1.43 14.55
N ILE A 209 25.82 -1.92 13.46
CA ILE A 209 25.05 -2.48 12.33
C ILE A 209 25.55 -3.87 11.94
N SER A 210 24.70 -4.66 11.29
CA SER A 210 25.03 -6.04 10.89
C SER A 210 24.61 -6.27 9.44
N TYR A 211 25.54 -6.72 8.59
CA TYR A 211 25.26 -7.09 7.21
C TYR A 211 24.38 -8.35 7.15
N ARG A 212 23.17 -8.22 6.59
CA ARG A 212 22.24 -9.33 6.41
C ARG A 212 22.13 -9.80 4.96
N GLY A 213 22.50 -8.95 4.03
CA GLY A 213 22.39 -9.27 2.62
C GLY A 213 22.09 -8.05 1.75
N ILE A 214 21.32 -8.26 0.71
CA ILE A 214 21.02 -7.24 -0.29
C ILE A 214 19.52 -7.15 -0.54
N GLN A 215 19.05 -5.93 -0.87
CA GLN A 215 17.76 -5.68 -1.47
C GLN A 215 17.93 -5.34 -2.94
N ALA A 216 17.10 -5.90 -3.80
CA ALA A 216 17.15 -5.65 -5.24
C ALA A 216 15.71 -5.60 -5.81
N TYR A 217 15.18 -4.40 -6.00
CA TYR A 217 13.82 -4.18 -6.50
C TYR A 217 13.83 -3.48 -7.86
N SER A 218 13.07 -3.99 -8.80
CA SER A 218 12.87 -3.38 -10.12
C SER A 218 11.40 -3.01 -10.33
N GLY A 219 11.06 -1.73 -10.15
CA GLY A 219 9.68 -1.25 -10.26
C GLY A 219 9.19 -1.17 -11.70
N ARG A 220 10.03 -0.66 -12.64
CA ARG A 220 9.64 -0.51 -14.04
C ARG A 220 9.24 -1.82 -14.71
N VAL A 221 9.93 -2.91 -14.35
CA VAL A 221 9.67 -4.24 -14.90
C VAL A 221 8.29 -4.76 -14.51
N GLN A 222 7.78 -4.38 -13.32
CA GLN A 222 6.47 -4.85 -12.84
C GLN A 222 5.32 -4.52 -13.79
N HIS A 223 5.44 -3.44 -14.57
CA HIS A 223 4.38 -2.88 -15.41
C HIS A 223 4.57 -3.16 -16.92
N ILE A 224 5.60 -3.91 -17.31
CA ILE A 224 5.74 -4.41 -18.69
C ILE A 224 4.65 -5.44 -18.92
N LYS A 225 3.71 -5.13 -19.83
CA LYS A 225 2.48 -5.93 -20.02
C LYS A 225 2.76 -7.32 -20.56
N GLU A 226 3.57 -7.40 -21.62
CA GLU A 226 3.87 -8.67 -22.29
C GLU A 226 4.88 -9.48 -21.47
N PHE A 227 4.53 -10.75 -21.17
CA PHE A 227 5.38 -11.62 -20.36
C PHE A 227 6.77 -11.81 -20.97
N ALA A 228 6.87 -12.08 -22.27
CA ALA A 228 8.15 -12.32 -22.94
C ALA A 228 9.08 -11.09 -22.95
N GLU A 229 8.52 -9.89 -23.09
CA GLU A 229 9.29 -8.64 -23.00
C GLU A 229 9.79 -8.41 -21.56
N ARG A 230 8.92 -8.61 -20.58
CA ARG A 230 9.26 -8.51 -19.16
C ARG A 230 10.35 -9.51 -18.77
N ASP A 231 10.24 -10.75 -19.22
CA ASP A 231 11.23 -11.81 -19.05
C ASP A 231 12.59 -11.38 -19.59
N HIS A 232 12.65 -10.94 -20.84
CA HIS A 232 13.88 -10.50 -21.48
C HIS A 232 14.59 -9.38 -20.68
N VAL A 233 13.85 -8.33 -20.31
CA VAL A 233 14.39 -7.18 -19.56
C VAL A 233 14.86 -7.63 -18.17
N TYR A 234 14.02 -8.39 -17.46
CA TYR A 234 14.32 -8.79 -16.08
C TYR A 234 15.48 -9.78 -15.99
N THR A 235 15.57 -10.73 -16.90
CA THR A 235 16.71 -11.66 -16.96
C THR A 235 18.05 -10.92 -17.12
N GLY A 236 18.08 -9.82 -17.86
CA GLY A 236 19.25 -8.95 -17.94
C GLY A 236 19.67 -8.34 -16.61
N GLN A 237 18.68 -7.88 -15.84
CA GLN A 237 18.89 -7.32 -14.49
C GLN A 237 19.32 -8.39 -13.49
N LEU A 238 18.71 -9.57 -13.53
CA LEU A 238 19.05 -10.69 -12.66
C LEU A 238 20.46 -11.23 -12.91
N ARG A 239 21.01 -11.10 -14.14
CA ARG A 239 22.39 -11.45 -14.42
C ARG A 239 23.36 -10.58 -13.62
N PHE A 240 23.17 -9.27 -13.61
CA PHE A 240 23.95 -8.35 -12.78
C PHE A 240 23.88 -8.73 -11.29
N LEU A 241 22.68 -9.04 -10.79
CA LEU A 241 22.49 -9.47 -9.41
C LEU A 241 23.25 -10.77 -9.10
N SER A 242 23.23 -11.75 -10.01
CA SER A 242 23.96 -13.01 -9.87
C SER A 242 25.47 -12.81 -9.87
N GLU A 243 25.99 -11.90 -10.70
CA GLU A 243 27.42 -11.54 -10.74
C GLU A 243 27.86 -10.90 -9.42
N LEU A 244 27.05 -10.00 -8.86
CA LEU A 244 27.32 -9.39 -7.55
C LEU A 244 27.32 -10.45 -6.44
N ILE A 245 26.32 -11.33 -6.39
CA ILE A 245 26.24 -12.41 -5.39
C ILE A 245 27.49 -13.31 -5.48
N ALA A 246 27.90 -13.67 -6.70
CA ALA A 246 29.10 -14.48 -6.91
C ALA A 246 30.39 -13.75 -6.47
N ALA A 247 30.46 -12.43 -6.64
CA ALA A 247 31.58 -11.62 -6.17
C ALA A 247 31.64 -11.55 -4.64
N LEU A 248 30.50 -11.42 -3.98
CA LEU A 248 30.37 -11.44 -2.52
C LEU A 248 30.73 -12.84 -1.95
N ASP A 249 30.24 -13.90 -2.59
CA ASP A 249 30.55 -15.29 -2.16
C ASP A 249 32.03 -15.61 -2.21
N LYS A 250 32.76 -15.18 -3.26
CA LYS A 250 34.24 -15.31 -3.37
C LYS A 250 34.98 -14.63 -2.23
N ARG A 251 34.39 -13.63 -1.57
CA ARG A 251 34.96 -12.91 -0.42
C ARG A 251 34.49 -13.48 0.92
N GLY A 252 33.72 -14.58 0.92
CA GLY A 252 33.11 -15.15 2.13
C GLY A 252 31.95 -14.33 2.71
N LEU A 253 31.40 -13.38 1.93
CA LEU A 253 30.32 -12.44 2.32
C LEU A 253 29.02 -12.73 1.57
N LYS A 254 28.76 -14.01 1.27
CA LYS A 254 27.52 -14.41 0.59
C LYS A 254 26.31 -13.86 1.35
N PRO A 255 25.39 -13.13 0.68
CA PRO A 255 24.21 -12.58 1.33
C PRO A 255 23.31 -13.70 1.88
N ALA A 256 22.97 -13.63 3.16
CA ALA A 256 21.99 -14.54 3.77
C ALA A 256 20.57 -14.23 3.28
N THR A 257 20.30 -12.96 2.98
CA THR A 257 19.04 -12.48 2.46
C THR A 257 19.26 -11.77 1.12
N VAL A 258 18.52 -12.20 0.09
CA VAL A 258 18.38 -11.49 -1.19
C VAL A 258 16.90 -11.18 -1.34
N SER A 259 16.51 -9.96 -0.97
CA SER A 259 15.12 -9.55 -0.87
C SER A 259 14.74 -8.66 -2.06
N GLY A 260 13.63 -8.96 -2.74
CA GLY A 260 13.22 -8.22 -3.93
C GLY A 260 11.98 -8.78 -4.60
N GLY A 261 11.86 -8.51 -5.90
CA GLY A 261 10.72 -8.96 -6.69
C GLY A 261 9.42 -8.23 -6.38
N GLY A 262 8.37 -8.58 -7.10
CA GLY A 262 7.05 -7.99 -6.95
C GLY A 262 5.98 -8.81 -7.68
N THR A 263 4.74 -8.36 -7.66
CA THR A 263 3.60 -9.09 -8.26
C THR A 263 3.84 -9.43 -9.73
N GLY A 264 4.41 -8.50 -10.51
CA GLY A 264 4.66 -8.69 -11.94
C GLY A 264 5.81 -9.64 -12.25
N THR A 265 6.76 -9.85 -11.33
CA THR A 265 7.94 -10.70 -11.54
C THR A 265 7.87 -12.04 -10.82
N LEU A 266 6.83 -12.31 -10.01
CA LEU A 266 6.73 -13.51 -9.18
C LEU A 266 7.06 -14.81 -9.92
N ALA A 267 6.50 -15.01 -11.10
CA ALA A 267 6.75 -16.24 -11.90
C ALA A 267 8.21 -16.35 -12.38
N LEU A 268 8.83 -15.20 -12.67
CA LEU A 268 10.23 -15.10 -13.08
C LEU A 268 11.15 -15.33 -11.88
N ASP A 269 10.86 -14.71 -10.74
CA ASP A 269 11.62 -14.87 -9.48
C ASP A 269 11.61 -16.33 -9.02
N CYS A 270 10.44 -16.98 -9.09
CA CYS A 270 10.30 -18.39 -8.79
C CYS A 270 11.12 -19.28 -9.75
N ARG A 271 11.16 -18.95 -11.04
CA ARG A 271 11.94 -19.70 -12.05
C ARG A 271 13.44 -19.56 -11.86
N GLU A 272 13.90 -18.34 -11.64
CA GLU A 272 15.33 -18.02 -11.57
C GLU A 272 15.97 -18.42 -10.24
N GLY A 273 15.22 -18.41 -9.12
CA GLY A 273 15.70 -18.86 -7.81
C GLY A 273 16.89 -18.06 -7.23
N ILE A 274 17.03 -16.79 -7.63
CA ILE A 274 18.11 -15.90 -7.18
C ILE A 274 17.74 -15.23 -5.86
N LEU A 275 16.47 -14.80 -5.72
CA LEU A 275 15.95 -14.23 -4.49
C LEU A 275 15.79 -15.32 -3.43
N THR A 276 15.99 -14.94 -2.16
CA THR A 276 15.64 -15.77 -1.01
C THR A 276 14.35 -15.31 -0.36
N GLU A 277 13.98 -14.03 -0.59
CA GLU A 277 12.82 -13.39 0.01
C GLU A 277 12.11 -12.52 -1.02
N HIS A 278 10.79 -12.69 -1.14
CA HIS A 278 9.97 -12.04 -2.17
C HIS A 278 9.04 -10.98 -1.58
N GLN A 279 9.02 -9.77 -2.19
CA GLN A 279 8.35 -8.56 -1.70
C GLN A 279 6.99 -8.26 -2.39
N GLY A 280 6.25 -9.25 -2.88
CA GLY A 280 4.96 -9.02 -3.55
C GLY A 280 4.00 -8.15 -2.73
N GLY A 281 3.37 -7.16 -3.36
CA GLY A 281 2.42 -6.24 -2.72
C GLY A 281 1.03 -6.33 -3.33
N SER A 282 0.86 -5.87 -4.55
CA SER A 282 -0.44 -5.65 -5.22
C SER A 282 -1.21 -6.95 -5.53
N TYR A 283 -0.59 -8.12 -5.43
CA TYR A 283 -1.24 -9.43 -5.66
C TYR A 283 -2.49 -9.65 -4.81
N ILE A 284 -2.54 -9.05 -3.61
CA ILE A 284 -3.68 -9.22 -2.69
C ILE A 284 -4.94 -8.53 -3.18
N PHE A 285 -4.79 -7.44 -3.93
CA PHE A 285 -5.87 -6.58 -4.38
C PHE A 285 -6.14 -6.71 -5.88
N MET A 286 -5.10 -6.69 -6.68
CA MET A 286 -5.12 -6.46 -8.12
C MET A 286 -5.90 -5.18 -8.48
N ASP A 287 -5.49 -4.51 -9.53
CA ASP A 287 -6.09 -3.27 -9.99
C ASP A 287 -6.17 -3.23 -11.52
N VAL A 288 -6.54 -2.10 -12.12
CA VAL A 288 -6.63 -1.98 -13.57
C VAL A 288 -5.25 -2.11 -14.21
N GLU A 289 -4.20 -1.60 -13.57
CA GLU A 289 -2.84 -1.64 -14.09
C GLU A 289 -2.29 -3.07 -14.11
N TYR A 290 -2.31 -3.77 -12.96
CA TYR A 290 -1.88 -5.18 -12.89
C TYR A 290 -2.82 -6.14 -13.64
N GLY A 291 -4.10 -5.81 -13.76
CA GLY A 291 -5.05 -6.55 -14.58
C GLY A 291 -4.75 -6.52 -16.09
N ALA A 292 -3.88 -5.58 -16.53
CA ALA A 292 -3.39 -5.49 -17.90
C ALA A 292 -2.03 -6.18 -18.13
N VAL A 293 -1.44 -6.77 -17.06
CA VAL A 293 -0.13 -7.45 -17.12
C VAL A 293 -0.33 -8.95 -17.19
N THR A 294 0.23 -9.60 -18.22
CA THR A 294 0.27 -11.06 -18.35
C THR A 294 1.27 -11.64 -17.34
N LEU A 295 0.79 -12.16 -16.21
CA LEU A 295 1.65 -12.57 -15.09
C LEU A 295 2.42 -13.88 -15.35
N ARG A 296 1.96 -14.74 -16.27
CA ARG A 296 2.54 -16.04 -16.60
C ARG A 296 2.59 -16.26 -18.10
N ALA A 297 3.51 -17.11 -18.56
CA ALA A 297 3.64 -17.44 -19.98
C ALA A 297 2.40 -18.13 -20.58
N ASN A 298 1.64 -18.88 -19.78
CA ASN A 298 0.44 -19.62 -20.19
C ASN A 298 -0.73 -19.20 -19.28
N ASP A 299 -1.25 -18.00 -19.50
CA ASP A 299 -2.38 -17.47 -18.73
C ASP A 299 -3.73 -18.04 -19.22
N ALA A 300 -3.99 -19.33 -18.97
CA ALA A 300 -5.34 -19.85 -19.06
C ALA A 300 -6.18 -19.46 -17.81
N ASP A 301 -5.53 -19.21 -16.65
CA ASP A 301 -6.15 -18.78 -15.41
C ASP A 301 -5.39 -17.58 -14.83
N ALA A 302 -6.09 -16.47 -14.58
CA ALA A 302 -5.52 -15.34 -13.87
C ALA A 302 -4.93 -15.78 -12.55
N ALA A 303 -3.63 -15.51 -12.32
CA ALA A 303 -2.94 -15.95 -11.10
C ALA A 303 -3.59 -15.39 -9.83
N PHE A 304 -4.12 -14.17 -9.92
CA PHE A 304 -4.78 -13.46 -8.82
C PHE A 304 -6.06 -12.78 -9.30
N ALA A 305 -7.09 -12.78 -8.45
CA ALA A 305 -8.36 -12.12 -8.70
C ALA A 305 -8.35 -10.68 -8.19
N THR A 306 -9.08 -9.78 -8.85
CA THR A 306 -9.39 -8.47 -8.27
C THR A 306 -10.20 -8.68 -7.01
N SER A 307 -9.73 -8.16 -5.88
CA SER A 307 -10.41 -8.22 -4.59
C SER A 307 -10.78 -6.86 -4.01
N LEU A 308 -10.20 -5.77 -4.56
CA LEU A 308 -10.42 -4.41 -4.09
C LEU A 308 -11.25 -3.61 -5.09
N PHE A 309 -12.31 -2.99 -4.58
CA PHE A 309 -13.23 -2.17 -5.37
C PHE A 309 -13.52 -0.86 -4.63
N LEU A 310 -13.85 0.19 -5.39
CA LEU A 310 -14.52 1.36 -4.85
C LEU A 310 -16.00 1.30 -5.21
N HIS A 311 -16.86 1.36 -4.21
CA HIS A 311 -18.30 1.52 -4.40
C HIS A 311 -18.66 3.01 -4.37
N SER A 312 -19.50 3.40 -5.32
CA SER A 312 -19.92 4.79 -5.53
C SER A 312 -21.42 4.84 -5.86
N THR A 313 -22.05 5.90 -5.45
CA THR A 313 -23.51 6.11 -5.64
C THR A 313 -23.80 7.03 -6.82
N VAL A 314 -24.81 6.70 -7.61
CA VAL A 314 -25.36 7.59 -8.65
C VAL A 314 -26.08 8.75 -7.99
N ILE A 315 -25.53 9.96 -8.11
CA ILE A 315 -26.06 11.17 -7.48
C ILE A 315 -26.81 12.11 -8.47
N SER A 316 -26.57 11.93 -9.78
CA SER A 316 -27.28 12.71 -10.81
C SER A 316 -27.43 11.93 -12.12
N LYS A 317 -28.55 12.10 -12.79
CA LYS A 317 -28.88 11.54 -14.11
C LYS A 317 -29.51 12.57 -15.04
N ASN A 318 -29.08 13.81 -14.92
CA ASN A 318 -29.66 14.97 -15.61
C ASN A 318 -29.33 15.05 -17.11
N VAL A 319 -28.43 14.21 -17.60
CA VAL A 319 -28.01 14.16 -19.01
C VAL A 319 -28.22 12.76 -19.57
N PRO A 320 -28.94 12.59 -20.69
CA PRO A 320 -29.11 11.30 -21.33
C PRO A 320 -27.78 10.62 -21.67
N GLY A 321 -27.71 9.29 -21.50
CA GLY A 321 -26.52 8.48 -21.84
C GLY A 321 -25.37 8.53 -20.83
N ARG A 322 -25.51 9.30 -19.73
CA ARG A 322 -24.52 9.36 -18.67
C ARG A 322 -25.14 9.63 -17.30
N VAL A 323 -24.38 9.30 -16.25
CA VAL A 323 -24.72 9.65 -14.86
C VAL A 323 -23.50 10.20 -14.16
N THR A 324 -23.74 11.00 -13.11
CA THR A 324 -22.70 11.45 -12.17
C THR A 324 -22.73 10.56 -10.94
N ILE A 325 -21.56 10.16 -10.48
CA ILE A 325 -21.35 9.40 -9.24
C ILE A 325 -20.49 10.21 -8.26
N ASP A 326 -20.54 9.88 -6.97
CA ASP A 326 -19.86 10.57 -5.87
C ASP A 326 -18.38 10.17 -5.67
N ALA A 327 -17.74 9.60 -6.68
CA ALA A 327 -16.33 9.24 -6.65
C ALA A 327 -15.56 9.95 -7.77
N GLY A 328 -14.78 10.96 -7.41
CA GLY A 328 -13.93 11.77 -8.28
C GLY A 328 -12.43 11.63 -7.95
N LEU A 329 -11.69 12.71 -8.20
CA LEU A 329 -10.23 12.79 -8.00
C LEU A 329 -9.79 12.45 -6.57
N LYS A 330 -10.60 12.77 -5.55
CA LYS A 330 -10.29 12.48 -4.15
C LYS A 330 -10.55 11.02 -3.74
N SER A 331 -11.13 10.22 -4.63
CA SER A 331 -11.46 8.82 -4.35
C SER A 331 -10.52 7.81 -5.02
N PHE A 332 -9.74 8.25 -6.01
CA PHE A 332 -8.85 7.39 -6.80
C PHE A 332 -7.48 8.01 -7.01
N ALA A 333 -6.46 7.16 -7.14
CA ALA A 333 -5.18 7.54 -7.70
C ALA A 333 -5.33 8.04 -9.16
N THR A 334 -4.45 8.95 -9.56
CA THR A 334 -4.45 9.57 -10.90
C THR A 334 -3.14 9.33 -11.65
N ASP A 335 -2.28 8.49 -11.12
CA ASP A 335 -0.94 8.16 -11.65
C ASP A 335 -0.94 6.95 -12.60
N GLY A 336 -2.11 6.39 -12.91
CA GLY A 336 -2.28 5.21 -13.74
C GLY A 336 -3.45 5.33 -14.73
N PRO A 337 -3.99 4.18 -15.18
CA PRO A 337 -5.17 4.15 -16.05
C PRO A 337 -6.42 4.69 -15.33
N LEU A 338 -7.52 4.87 -16.07
CA LEU A 338 -8.80 5.24 -15.44
C LEU A 338 -9.39 4.06 -14.66
N PRO A 339 -10.18 4.33 -13.60
CA PRO A 339 -11.00 3.32 -12.94
C PRO A 339 -11.86 2.56 -13.94
N ARG A 340 -12.05 1.26 -13.73
CA ARG A 340 -12.85 0.40 -14.60
C ARG A 340 -14.13 -0.03 -13.90
N VAL A 341 -15.26 0.21 -14.53
CA VAL A 341 -16.56 -0.26 -14.01
C VAL A 341 -16.58 -1.80 -14.01
N SER A 342 -16.86 -2.37 -12.83
CA SER A 342 -16.91 -3.83 -12.60
C SER A 342 -18.34 -4.35 -12.49
N ALA A 343 -19.21 -3.61 -11.79
CA ALA A 343 -20.61 -4.00 -11.58
C ALA A 343 -21.52 -2.78 -11.39
N GLY A 344 -22.84 -3.00 -11.44
CA GLY A 344 -23.84 -1.96 -11.19
C GLY A 344 -24.16 -1.07 -12.39
N ALA A 345 -23.52 -1.29 -13.55
CA ALA A 345 -23.80 -0.58 -14.79
C ALA A 345 -23.72 -1.52 -16.01
N PRO A 346 -24.29 -1.13 -17.17
CA PRO A 346 -24.21 -1.91 -18.41
C PRO A 346 -22.77 -2.19 -18.84
N VAL A 347 -22.53 -3.35 -19.44
CA VAL A 347 -21.24 -3.70 -20.03
C VAL A 347 -20.83 -2.65 -21.06
N GLY A 348 -19.57 -2.24 -21.05
CA GLY A 348 -19.06 -1.17 -21.92
C GLY A 348 -19.24 0.25 -21.37
N THR A 349 -19.81 0.42 -20.17
CA THR A 349 -19.81 1.71 -19.47
C THR A 349 -18.38 2.13 -19.15
N THR A 350 -18.05 3.39 -19.48
CA THR A 350 -16.74 3.98 -19.20
C THR A 350 -16.82 5.00 -18.09
N TYR A 351 -15.72 5.14 -17.34
CA TYR A 351 -15.53 6.15 -16.30
C TYR A 351 -14.67 7.29 -16.81
N SER A 352 -14.95 8.50 -16.35
CA SER A 352 -14.03 9.66 -16.45
C SER A 352 -14.13 10.51 -15.19
N PHE A 353 -13.04 11.16 -14.80
CA PHE A 353 -13.04 12.15 -13.73
C PHE A 353 -13.90 13.35 -14.14
N PHE A 354 -14.72 13.82 -13.22
CA PHE A 354 -15.66 14.93 -13.45
C PHE A 354 -15.58 15.99 -12.35
N GLY A 355 -14.41 16.12 -11.75
CA GLY A 355 -14.05 17.02 -10.67
C GLY A 355 -13.52 16.28 -9.43
N ASP A 356 -13.34 17.02 -8.35
CA ASP A 356 -12.74 16.53 -7.12
C ASP A 356 -13.58 15.43 -6.47
N GLU A 357 -14.89 15.65 -6.37
CA GLU A 357 -15.84 14.78 -5.67
C GLU A 357 -16.62 13.87 -6.64
N HIS A 358 -16.53 14.10 -7.96
CA HIS A 358 -17.46 13.50 -8.92
C HIS A 358 -16.74 12.69 -10.00
N GLY A 359 -17.34 11.56 -10.35
CA GLY A 359 -17.05 10.79 -11.55
C GLY A 359 -18.23 10.81 -12.53
N CYS A 360 -17.93 10.66 -13.80
CA CYS A 360 -18.93 10.51 -14.85
C CYS A 360 -18.89 9.08 -15.40
N LEU A 361 -20.02 8.40 -15.43
CA LEU A 361 -20.20 7.14 -16.15
C LEU A 361 -20.92 7.41 -17.45
N THR A 362 -20.30 7.09 -18.59
CA THR A 362 -20.87 7.18 -19.92
C THR A 362 -21.28 5.80 -20.40
N PHE A 363 -22.54 5.65 -20.81
CA PHE A 363 -23.08 4.38 -21.27
C PHE A 363 -22.78 4.13 -22.76
N PRO A 364 -22.65 2.86 -23.18
CA PRO A 364 -22.45 2.51 -24.60
C PRO A 364 -23.66 2.88 -25.46
N THR A 365 -24.86 3.00 -24.85
CA THR A 365 -26.11 3.37 -25.53
C THR A 365 -26.74 4.54 -24.77
N PRO A 366 -27.12 5.66 -25.47
CA PRO A 366 -27.69 6.86 -24.83
C PRO A 366 -29.03 6.64 -24.12
N THR A 367 -29.73 5.55 -24.43
CA THR A 367 -31.00 5.19 -23.79
C THR A 367 -30.84 4.51 -22.44
N HIS A 368 -29.63 4.04 -22.09
CA HIS A 368 -29.35 3.47 -20.79
C HIS A 368 -29.37 4.56 -19.71
N CYS A 369 -29.82 4.19 -18.54
CA CYS A 369 -29.87 5.06 -17.37
C CYS A 369 -29.79 4.21 -16.11
N LEU A 370 -29.12 4.73 -15.07
CA LEU A 370 -29.12 4.14 -13.74
C LEU A 370 -30.05 4.95 -12.81
N PRO A 371 -30.68 4.31 -11.82
CA PRO A 371 -31.52 5.04 -10.86
C PRO A 371 -30.64 5.92 -9.94
N LEU A 372 -31.16 7.02 -9.45
CA LEU A 372 -30.55 7.77 -8.35
C LEU A 372 -30.48 6.88 -7.13
N GLY A 373 -29.33 6.94 -6.41
CA GLY A 373 -29.03 6.04 -5.30
C GLY A 373 -28.52 4.65 -5.73
N GLY A 374 -28.48 4.36 -7.04
CA GLY A 374 -27.87 3.11 -7.53
C GLY A 374 -26.38 3.05 -7.22
N ILE A 375 -25.90 1.89 -6.74
CA ILE A 375 -24.48 1.67 -6.42
C ILE A 375 -23.78 1.02 -7.60
N VAL A 376 -22.58 1.53 -7.92
CA VAL A 376 -21.65 0.96 -8.91
C VAL A 376 -20.35 0.59 -8.23
N ALA A 377 -19.78 -0.54 -8.63
CA ALA A 377 -18.46 -0.98 -8.20
C ALA A 377 -17.43 -0.69 -9.29
N LEU A 378 -16.31 -0.08 -8.90
CA LEU A 378 -15.21 0.25 -9.80
C LEU A 378 -13.93 -0.43 -9.31
N VAL A 379 -13.18 -1.04 -10.22
CA VAL A 379 -11.80 -1.47 -9.96
C VAL A 379 -10.91 -0.24 -9.89
N THR A 380 -10.07 -0.16 -8.89
CA THR A 380 -9.13 0.96 -8.69
C THR A 380 -8.10 1.02 -9.80
N PRO A 381 -7.66 2.21 -10.23
CA PRO A 381 -6.63 2.37 -11.27
C PRO A 381 -5.29 1.77 -10.85
N HIS A 382 -4.80 2.17 -9.69
CA HIS A 382 -3.58 1.73 -8.99
C HIS A 382 -3.92 1.63 -7.49
N CYS A 383 -3.74 0.45 -6.90
CA CYS A 383 -4.22 0.19 -5.54
C CYS A 383 -3.47 0.99 -4.47
N ASP A 384 -2.12 1.02 -4.50
CA ASP A 384 -1.30 1.63 -3.45
C ASP A 384 -1.70 3.08 -3.13
N PRO A 385 -1.67 4.05 -4.07
CA PRO A 385 -2.04 5.43 -3.75
C PRO A 385 -3.55 5.62 -3.58
N THR A 386 -4.40 4.77 -4.17
CA THR A 386 -5.85 4.82 -3.93
C THR A 386 -6.18 4.46 -2.48
N VAL A 387 -5.63 3.37 -1.96
CA VAL A 387 -5.82 2.96 -0.55
C VAL A 387 -5.40 4.07 0.40
N ASN A 388 -4.34 4.80 0.10
CA ASN A 388 -3.85 5.91 0.93
C ASN A 388 -4.83 7.09 1.04
N LEU A 389 -5.87 7.16 0.21
CA LEU A 389 -6.92 8.19 0.26
C LEU A 389 -8.08 7.85 1.22
N HIS A 390 -8.16 6.60 1.68
CA HIS A 390 -9.29 6.08 2.44
C HIS A 390 -8.92 5.68 3.87
N ASP A 391 -9.89 5.73 4.78
CA ASP A 391 -9.68 5.38 6.19
C ASP A 391 -9.97 3.91 6.48
N TYR A 392 -10.89 3.28 5.70
CA TYR A 392 -11.44 1.97 6.01
C TYR A 392 -11.58 1.09 4.78
N LEU A 393 -11.41 -0.22 4.99
CA LEU A 393 -11.76 -1.30 4.06
C LEU A 393 -13.03 -1.98 4.58
N HIS A 394 -14.11 -1.96 3.81
CA HIS A 394 -15.34 -2.67 4.12
C HIS A 394 -15.20 -4.09 3.60
N VAL A 395 -15.02 -5.05 4.51
CA VAL A 395 -14.75 -6.45 4.19
C VAL A 395 -16.07 -7.17 3.93
N VAL A 396 -16.21 -7.74 2.73
CA VAL A 396 -17.48 -8.28 2.25
C VAL A 396 -17.35 -9.76 1.90
N ARG A 397 -18.34 -10.55 2.32
CA ARG A 397 -18.59 -11.90 1.84
C ARG A 397 -19.98 -11.95 1.23
N ASN A 398 -20.07 -12.24 -0.06
CA ASN A 398 -21.29 -12.11 -0.86
C ASN A 398 -21.83 -10.66 -0.83
N ASP A 399 -22.99 -10.39 -0.25
CA ASP A 399 -23.62 -9.07 -0.12
C ASP A 399 -23.63 -8.51 1.33
N THR A 400 -22.89 -9.16 2.22
CA THR A 400 -22.84 -8.85 3.65
C THR A 400 -21.47 -8.29 4.04
N ILE A 401 -21.45 -7.12 4.67
CA ILE A 401 -20.25 -6.58 5.30
C ILE A 401 -20.01 -7.41 6.57
N VAL A 402 -18.91 -8.17 6.57
CA VAL A 402 -18.56 -9.06 7.70
C VAL A 402 -17.62 -8.39 8.69
N ASP A 403 -16.90 -7.36 8.25
CA ASP A 403 -15.97 -6.59 9.08
C ASP A 403 -15.62 -5.24 8.43
N ILE A 404 -15.00 -4.34 9.17
CA ILE A 404 -14.42 -3.09 8.66
C ILE A 404 -13.01 -2.97 9.25
N TRP A 405 -12.01 -2.94 8.36
CA TRP A 405 -10.62 -2.82 8.75
C TRP A 405 -10.11 -1.40 8.55
N GLN A 406 -9.43 -0.88 9.54
CA GLN A 406 -8.78 0.42 9.46
C GLN A 406 -7.54 0.35 8.56
N ILE A 407 -7.31 1.40 7.76
CA ILE A 407 -6.07 1.61 7.02
C ILE A 407 -5.12 2.39 7.95
N ASP A 408 -4.44 1.65 8.83
CA ASP A 408 -3.67 2.20 9.96
C ASP A 408 -2.56 3.16 9.54
N GLY A 409 -1.92 2.87 8.41
CA GLY A 409 -0.81 3.64 7.84
C GLY A 409 -1.21 4.72 6.84
N ARG A 410 -2.50 5.09 6.80
CA ARG A 410 -2.99 6.15 5.91
C ARG A 410 -2.27 7.47 6.17
N GLY A 411 -2.07 8.24 5.10
CA GLY A 411 -1.36 9.51 5.14
C GLY A 411 0.13 9.35 4.78
N VAL A 412 0.78 10.46 4.60
CA VAL A 412 2.21 10.54 4.27
C VAL A 412 2.90 11.41 5.30
N LEU A 413 3.97 10.92 5.87
CA LEU A 413 4.89 11.70 6.71
C LEU A 413 6.34 11.42 6.32
#